data_d83cf25bb3e4fcab51ed4d66e36dd443
#
_entry.id   d83cf25bb3e4fcab51ed4d66e36dd443
#
_cell.length_a   1.000
_cell.length_b   1.000
_cell.length_c   1.000
_cell.angle_alpha   90.00
_cell.angle_beta   90.00
_cell.angle_gamma   90.00
#
_symmetry.space_group_name_H-M   'P 1'
#
loop_
_entity.id
_entity.type
_entity.pdbx_description
1 polymer ?
#
loop_
_entity_poly.entity_id
_entity_poly.type
_entity_poly.pdbx_seq_one_letter_code
_entity_poly.pdbx_strand_id
1 'polypeptide(L)'
;MAITNRIHDLEMTTCLIVDDDKFSRTFIKNALYQIGIKTIKEATTAKEAIELLNSYKIDIILLDQQMPDKSGIELVQEFRQHPASEVNSIPIIMITVDTKEKTVLDAKNLGIREYLVKPISPIALKKRICNVFGIKERV
;
A
#
# COMPACT_ATOMS: atom_id res chain seq x y z
N MET A 1 -4.90 29.91 2.25
CA MET A 1 -5.21 29.29 2.28
C MET A 1 -4.96 28.35 1.99
N ALA A 2 -4.72 28.02 2.06
CA ALA A 2 -4.55 27.26 1.83
C ALA A 2 -4.88 26.40 1.63
N ILE A 3 -4.96 26.08 1.21
CA ILE A 3 -5.34 25.24 1.03
C ILE A 3 -5.09 24.17 1.37
N THR A 4 -4.99 24.17 1.92
CA THR A 4 -4.72 23.30 2.55
C THR A 4 -5.33 22.14 2.44
N ASN A 5 -6.19 21.99 2.44
CA ASN A 5 -6.84 20.88 2.32
C ASN A 5 -6.70 20.48 1.04
N ARG A 6 -5.61 20.51 0.56
CA ARG A 6 -5.46 20.07 -0.60
C ARG A 6 -5.92 18.77 -0.69
N ILE A 7 -6.79 18.48 -1.47
CA ILE A 7 -7.23 17.21 -1.82
C ILE A 7 -6.07 16.47 -2.39
N HIS A 8 -5.80 15.30 -1.91
CA HIS A 8 -4.74 14.49 -2.46
C HIS A 8 -5.09 14.12 -3.91
N ASP A 9 -4.19 14.41 -4.82
CA ASP A 9 -4.43 14.17 -6.24
C ASP A 9 -3.99 12.75 -6.62
N LEU A 10 -4.96 11.91 -6.93
CA LEU A 10 -4.70 10.51 -7.28
C LEU A 10 -3.86 10.38 -8.55
N GLU A 11 -3.99 11.32 -9.48
CA GLU A 11 -3.17 11.29 -10.70
C GLU A 11 -1.69 11.51 -10.43
N MET A 12 -1.37 12.21 -9.35
CA MET A 12 0.01 12.49 -8.95
C MET A 12 0.54 11.50 -7.93
N THR A 13 -0.27 10.52 -7.56
CA THR A 13 0.09 9.53 -6.55
C THR A 13 0.96 8.43 -7.17
N THR A 14 2.07 8.10 -6.50
CA THR A 14 2.88 6.95 -6.86
C THR A 14 2.60 5.83 -5.87
N CYS A 15 2.13 4.72 -6.40
CA CYS A 15 1.79 3.54 -5.61
C CYS A 15 2.83 2.44 -5.82
N LEU A 16 3.27 1.81 -4.73
CA LEU A 16 4.12 0.64 -4.79
C LEU A 16 3.27 -0.59 -4.44
N ILE A 17 3.25 -1.56 -5.34
CA ILE A 17 2.60 -2.86 -5.09
C ILE A 17 3.71 -3.86 -4.75
N VAL A 18 3.59 -4.52 -3.60
CA VAL A 18 4.54 -5.54 -3.16
C VAL A 18 3.80 -6.86 -3.03
N ASP A 19 3.97 -7.74 -4.02
CA ASP A 19 3.24 -9.00 -4.10
C ASP A 19 3.99 -9.89 -5.11
N ASP A 20 4.28 -11.13 -4.76
CA ASP A 20 5.03 -12.02 -5.65
C ASP A 20 4.15 -12.68 -6.72
N ASP A 21 2.82 -12.60 -6.58
CA ASP A 21 1.90 -13.21 -7.52
C ASP A 21 1.56 -12.23 -8.65
N LYS A 22 1.94 -12.60 -9.86
CA LYS A 22 1.72 -11.76 -11.04
C LYS A 22 0.24 -11.48 -11.30
N PHE A 23 -0.63 -12.47 -11.14
CA PHE A 23 -2.07 -12.27 -11.33
C PHE A 23 -2.62 -11.25 -10.35
N SER A 24 -2.20 -11.35 -9.10
CA SER A 24 -2.60 -10.42 -8.05
C SER A 24 -2.15 -9.01 -8.40
N ARG A 25 -0.88 -8.84 -8.79
CA ARG A 25 -0.36 -7.51 -9.16
C ARG A 25 -1.11 -6.92 -10.35
N THR A 26 -1.39 -7.73 -11.37
CA THR A 26 -2.11 -7.27 -12.56
C THR A 26 -3.52 -6.82 -12.19
N PHE A 27 -4.21 -7.59 -11.36
CA PHE A 27 -5.54 -7.25 -10.90
C PHE A 27 -5.53 -5.93 -10.13
N ILE A 28 -4.61 -5.79 -9.18
CA ILE A 28 -4.49 -4.58 -8.37
C ILE A 28 -4.14 -3.39 -9.25
N LYS A 29 -3.24 -3.55 -10.20
CA LYS A 29 -2.85 -2.49 -11.12
C LYS A 29 -4.03 -1.99 -11.91
N ASN A 30 -4.84 -2.91 -12.47
CA ASN A 30 -6.03 -2.52 -13.22
C ASN A 30 -7.03 -1.78 -12.34
N ALA A 31 -7.20 -2.21 -11.09
CA ALA A 31 -8.07 -1.52 -10.15
C ALA A 31 -7.56 -0.11 -9.86
N LEU A 32 -6.26 0.05 -9.70
CA LEU A 32 -5.65 1.37 -9.47
C LEU A 32 -5.85 2.30 -10.65
N TYR A 33 -5.71 1.80 -11.86
CA TYR A 33 -5.97 2.61 -13.07
C TYR A 33 -7.42 3.09 -13.10
N GLN A 34 -8.36 2.23 -12.74
CA GLN A 34 -9.78 2.60 -12.69
C GLN A 34 -10.05 3.69 -11.65
N ILE A 35 -9.27 3.69 -10.57
CA ILE A 35 -9.41 4.68 -9.49
C ILE A 35 -8.78 6.03 -9.89
N GLY A 36 -7.84 6.01 -10.82
CA GLY A 36 -7.16 7.22 -11.30
C GLY A 36 -5.69 7.31 -10.89
N ILE A 37 -5.13 6.26 -10.31
CA ILE A 37 -3.70 6.19 -9.99
C ILE A 37 -2.98 5.60 -11.20
N LYS A 38 -2.07 6.36 -11.77
CA LYS A 38 -1.39 6.00 -13.01
C LYS A 38 0.07 5.64 -12.85
N THR A 39 0.72 6.10 -11.79
CA THR A 39 2.13 5.83 -11.55
C THR A 39 2.26 4.71 -10.54
N ILE A 40 2.66 3.53 -11.04
CA ILE A 40 2.69 2.31 -10.24
C ILE A 40 4.06 1.67 -10.37
N LYS A 41 4.66 1.34 -9.22
CA LYS A 41 5.87 0.55 -9.14
C LYS A 41 5.51 -0.81 -8.59
N GLU A 42 6.26 -1.84 -8.96
CA GLU A 42 5.97 -3.22 -8.54
C GLU A 42 7.22 -3.86 -7.97
N ALA A 43 7.07 -4.57 -6.88
CA ALA A 43 8.11 -5.38 -6.27
C ALA A 43 7.56 -6.78 -6.03
N THR A 44 8.38 -7.79 -6.27
CA THR A 44 8.01 -9.19 -6.04
C THR A 44 8.63 -9.74 -4.76
N THR A 45 9.54 -9.01 -4.16
CA THR A 45 10.22 -9.40 -2.93
C THR A 45 10.35 -8.18 -2.01
N ALA A 46 10.60 -8.44 -0.73
CA ALA A 46 10.85 -7.37 0.23
C ALA A 46 12.11 -6.58 -0.15
N LYS A 47 13.13 -7.27 -0.65
CA LYS A 47 14.37 -6.62 -1.07
C LYS A 47 14.12 -5.60 -2.18
N GLU A 48 13.37 -6.00 -3.22
CA GLU A 48 13.00 -5.09 -4.30
C GLU A 48 12.20 -3.89 -3.76
N ALA A 49 11.29 -4.14 -2.83
CA ALA A 49 10.49 -3.08 -2.23
C ALA A 49 11.36 -2.03 -1.56
N ILE A 50 12.35 -2.46 -0.77
CA ILE A 50 13.28 -1.54 -0.11
C ILE A 50 14.08 -0.74 -1.13
N GLU A 51 14.55 -1.39 -2.20
CA GLU A 51 15.29 -0.70 -3.27
C GLU A 51 14.43 0.38 -3.91
N LEU A 52 13.16 0.09 -4.17
CA LEU A 52 12.25 1.07 -4.77
C LEU A 52 11.93 2.20 -3.81
N LEU A 53 11.78 1.90 -2.52
CA LEU A 53 11.54 2.92 -1.50
C LEU A 53 12.72 3.89 -1.37
N ASN A 54 13.94 3.41 -1.61
CA ASN A 54 15.13 4.24 -1.57
C ASN A 54 15.35 5.03 -2.85
N SER A 55 14.74 4.62 -3.97
CA SER A 55 14.98 5.21 -5.28
C SER A 55 13.88 6.15 -5.76
N TYR A 56 12.67 5.98 -5.28
CA TYR A 56 11.52 6.76 -5.73
C TYR A 56 10.72 7.28 -4.56
N LYS A 57 10.05 8.41 -4.79
CA LYS A 57 9.09 8.90 -3.82
C LYS A 57 7.80 8.08 -3.95
N ILE A 58 7.49 7.32 -2.93
CA ILE A 58 6.31 6.47 -2.89
C ILE A 58 5.29 7.11 -1.94
N ASP A 59 4.04 7.20 -2.37
CA ASP A 59 2.98 7.82 -1.59
C ASP A 59 2.13 6.82 -0.81
N ILE A 60 2.05 5.60 -1.30
CA ILE A 60 1.27 4.54 -0.64
C ILE A 60 1.82 3.18 -1.07
N ILE A 61 1.77 2.22 -0.16
CA ILE A 61 2.21 0.85 -0.42
C ILE A 61 1.02 -0.09 -0.28
N LEU A 62 0.83 -0.94 -1.28
CA LEU A 62 -0.12 -2.05 -1.20
C LEU A 62 0.71 -3.32 -1.06
N LEU A 63 0.55 -4.01 0.06
CA LEU A 63 1.50 -5.02 0.51
C LEU A 63 0.82 -6.34 0.84
N ASP A 64 1.32 -7.43 0.25
CA ASP A 64 0.91 -8.78 0.63
C ASP A 64 1.73 -9.25 1.83
N GLN A 65 1.11 -10.05 2.69
CA GLN A 65 1.79 -10.66 3.83
C GLN A 65 2.72 -11.79 3.38
N GLN A 66 2.34 -12.53 2.35
CA GLN A 66 3.09 -13.72 1.94
C GLN A 66 4.03 -13.41 0.79
N MET A 67 5.32 -13.43 1.08
CA MET A 67 6.36 -13.19 0.09
C MET A 67 7.53 -14.17 0.32
N PRO A 68 8.35 -14.42 -0.73
CA PRO A 68 9.35 -15.50 -0.63
C PRO A 68 10.52 -15.21 0.32
N ASP A 69 10.93 -13.95 0.48
CA ASP A 69 12.11 -13.62 1.29
C ASP A 69 11.78 -13.15 2.71
N LYS A 70 10.74 -12.35 2.86
CA LYS A 70 10.25 -11.87 4.15
C LYS A 70 8.76 -11.74 4.10
N SER A 71 8.10 -11.86 5.25
CA SER A 71 6.67 -11.56 5.33
C SER A 71 6.44 -10.06 5.21
N GLY A 72 5.21 -9.69 4.88
CA GLY A 72 4.84 -8.27 4.84
C GLY A 72 5.05 -7.60 6.18
N ILE A 73 4.70 -8.27 7.28
CA ILE A 73 4.90 -7.72 8.62
C ILE A 73 6.40 -7.46 8.89
N GLU A 74 7.26 -8.40 8.53
CA GLU A 74 8.71 -8.21 8.70
C GLU A 74 9.23 -7.04 7.88
N LEU A 75 8.73 -6.89 6.65
CA LEU A 75 9.11 -5.76 5.81
C LEU A 75 8.68 -4.44 6.45
N VAL A 76 7.46 -4.37 6.98
CA VAL A 76 6.97 -3.16 7.64
C VAL A 76 7.81 -2.83 8.87
N GLN A 77 8.17 -3.83 9.67
CA GLN A 77 9.04 -3.62 10.82
C GLN A 77 10.37 -2.97 10.42
N GLU A 78 10.96 -3.45 9.34
CA GLU A 78 12.21 -2.92 8.82
C GLU A 78 12.04 -1.48 8.33
N PHE A 79 11.03 -1.25 7.54
CA PHE A 79 10.81 0.02 6.89
C PHE A 79 10.32 1.12 7.87
N ARG A 80 9.60 0.76 8.96
CA ARG A 80 9.23 1.73 9.99
C ARG A 80 10.46 2.24 10.78
N GLN A 81 11.59 1.55 10.68
CA GLN A 81 12.84 1.96 11.30
C GLN A 81 13.74 2.78 10.37
N HIS A 82 13.29 3.04 9.16
CA HIS A 82 14.05 3.83 8.20
C HIS A 82 14.29 5.23 8.78
N PRO A 83 15.52 5.78 8.63
CA PRO A 83 15.84 7.08 9.23
C PRO A 83 15.09 8.27 8.61
N ALA A 84 14.70 8.16 7.34
CA ALA A 84 13.96 9.24 6.68
C ALA A 84 12.48 9.16 7.03
N SER A 85 11.92 10.23 7.60
CA SER A 85 10.52 10.25 8.01
C SER A 85 9.55 10.12 6.84
N GLU A 86 9.92 10.64 5.67
CA GLU A 86 9.09 10.50 4.48
C GLU A 86 9.01 9.05 3.98
N VAL A 87 9.91 8.18 4.42
CA VAL A 87 9.86 6.76 4.11
C VAL A 87 9.17 5.99 5.22
N ASN A 88 9.59 6.20 6.47
CA ASN A 88 9.08 5.38 7.58
C ASN A 88 7.61 5.65 7.91
N SER A 89 7.01 6.70 7.37
CA SER A 89 5.62 7.04 7.63
C SER A 89 4.68 6.82 6.43
N ILE A 90 5.17 6.23 5.33
CA ILE A 90 4.33 5.99 4.17
C ILE A 90 3.15 5.09 4.57
N PRO A 91 1.92 5.46 4.21
CA PRO A 91 0.76 4.64 4.53
C PRO A 91 0.78 3.31 3.77
N ILE A 92 0.30 2.26 4.44
CA ILE A 92 0.29 0.91 3.91
C ILE A 92 -1.12 0.34 3.98
N ILE A 93 -1.54 -0.30 2.89
CA ILE A 93 -2.74 -1.13 2.88
C ILE A 93 -2.27 -2.57 2.70
N MET A 94 -2.61 -3.44 3.65
CA MET A 94 -2.34 -4.87 3.50
C MET A 94 -3.40 -5.47 2.60
N ILE A 95 -2.98 -6.24 1.60
CA ILE A 95 -3.89 -6.93 0.68
C ILE A 95 -3.41 -8.37 0.58
N THR A 96 -4.09 -9.28 1.25
CA THR A 96 -3.58 -10.64 1.41
C THR A 96 -4.71 -11.64 1.62
N VAL A 97 -4.40 -12.93 1.46
CA VAL A 97 -5.33 -14.01 1.84
C VAL A 97 -5.20 -14.37 3.32
N ASP A 98 -4.18 -13.85 4.00
CA ASP A 98 -3.93 -14.19 5.41
C ASP A 98 -4.92 -13.46 6.31
N THR A 99 -5.76 -14.25 7.02
CA THR A 99 -6.77 -13.71 7.93
C THR A 99 -6.50 -14.09 9.39
N LYS A 100 -5.28 -14.59 9.69
CA LYS A 100 -4.96 -14.95 11.07
C LYS A 100 -5.04 -13.75 11.97
N GLU A 101 -5.66 -13.94 13.12
CA GLU A 101 -5.82 -12.87 14.10
C GLU A 101 -4.49 -12.25 14.48
N LYS A 102 -3.47 -13.09 14.66
CA LYS A 102 -2.14 -12.61 15.03
C LYS A 102 -1.57 -11.67 13.97
N THR A 103 -1.71 -12.03 12.69
CA THR A 103 -1.18 -11.20 11.60
C THR A 103 -1.90 -9.85 11.54
N VAL A 104 -3.22 -9.88 11.67
CA VAL A 104 -4.03 -8.65 11.65
C VAL A 104 -3.65 -7.76 12.83
N LEU A 105 -3.48 -8.34 14.01
CA LEU A 105 -3.09 -7.60 15.20
C LEU A 105 -1.69 -7.00 15.07
N ASP A 106 -0.73 -7.78 14.55
CA ASP A 106 0.63 -7.30 14.32
C ASP A 106 0.63 -6.11 13.34
N ALA A 107 -0.17 -6.19 12.28
CA ALA A 107 -0.32 -5.10 11.32
C ALA A 107 -0.85 -3.85 12.01
N LYS A 108 -1.87 -4.00 12.82
CA LYS A 108 -2.48 -2.88 13.54
C LYS A 108 -1.46 -2.23 14.49
N ASN A 109 -0.69 -3.05 15.18
CA ASN A 109 0.34 -2.55 16.11
C ASN A 109 1.47 -1.80 15.41
N LEU A 110 1.66 -2.06 14.11
CA LEU A 110 2.63 -1.34 13.28
C LEU A 110 2.03 -0.10 12.59
N GLY A 111 0.81 0.24 12.95
CA GLY A 111 0.16 1.43 12.40
C GLY A 111 -0.55 1.18 11.07
N ILE A 112 -0.69 -0.06 10.65
CA ILE A 112 -1.42 -0.39 9.43
C ILE A 112 -2.90 -0.45 9.78
N ARG A 113 -3.66 0.51 9.26
CA ARG A 113 -5.10 0.63 9.60
C ARG A 113 -6.00 0.02 8.55
N GLU A 114 -5.49 -0.21 7.35
CA GLU A 114 -6.28 -0.73 6.24
C GLU A 114 -5.81 -2.12 5.88
N TYR A 115 -6.71 -3.07 5.96
CA TYR A 115 -6.41 -4.48 5.72
C TYR A 115 -7.52 -5.05 4.83
N LEU A 116 -7.15 -5.52 3.65
CA LEU A 116 -8.10 -6.11 2.70
C LEU A 116 -7.76 -7.57 2.47
N VAL A 117 -8.78 -8.42 2.45
CA VAL A 117 -8.62 -9.85 2.17
C VAL A 117 -8.91 -10.11 0.71
N LYS A 118 -8.00 -10.82 0.04
CA LYS A 118 -8.21 -11.22 -1.36
C LYS A 118 -9.33 -12.25 -1.46
N PRO A 119 -10.14 -12.24 -2.52
CA PRO A 119 -10.08 -11.33 -3.66
C PRO A 119 -10.69 -9.98 -3.33
N ILE A 120 -10.10 -8.90 -3.88
CA ILE A 120 -10.58 -7.55 -3.63
C ILE A 120 -11.38 -7.04 -4.82
N SER A 121 -12.23 -6.05 -4.58
CA SER A 121 -12.92 -5.35 -5.65
C SER A 121 -12.30 -3.96 -5.81
N PRO A 122 -12.37 -3.37 -7.03
CA PRO A 122 -11.91 -2.00 -7.22
C PRO A 122 -12.63 -1.00 -6.31
N ILE A 123 -13.92 -1.23 -6.03
CA ILE A 123 -14.69 -0.37 -5.13
C ILE A 123 -14.14 -0.40 -3.72
N ALA A 124 -13.83 -1.60 -3.20
CA ALA A 124 -13.27 -1.76 -1.87
C ALA A 124 -11.88 -1.12 -1.77
N LEU A 125 -11.06 -1.29 -2.80
CA LEU A 125 -9.73 -0.71 -2.84
C LEU A 125 -9.80 0.82 -2.86
N LYS A 126 -10.68 1.37 -3.68
CA LYS A 126 -10.88 2.82 -3.75
C LYS A 126 -11.25 3.40 -2.40
N LYS A 127 -12.17 2.73 -1.70
CA LYS A 127 -12.62 3.18 -0.39
C LYS A 127 -11.45 3.25 0.60
N ARG A 128 -10.59 2.22 0.60
CA ARG A 128 -9.44 2.19 1.51
C ARG A 128 -8.43 3.27 1.17
N ILE A 129 -8.16 3.48 -0.10
CA ILE A 129 -7.23 4.52 -0.54
C ILE A 129 -7.76 5.89 -0.16
N CYS A 130 -9.05 6.13 -0.36
CA CYS A 130 -9.65 7.40 0.04
C CYS A 130 -9.56 7.60 1.54
N ASN A 131 -9.76 6.54 2.34
CA ASN A 131 -9.61 6.62 3.79
C ASN A 131 -8.18 7.01 4.19
N VAL A 132 -7.20 6.41 3.53
CA VAL A 132 -5.78 6.68 3.82
C VAL A 132 -5.42 8.14 3.57
N PHE A 133 -5.91 8.71 2.47
CA PHE A 133 -5.57 10.08 2.08
C PHE A 133 -6.58 11.11 2.57
N GLY A 134 -7.61 10.69 3.28
CA GLY A 134 -8.63 11.63 3.75
C GLY A 134 -9.47 12.22 2.64
N ILE A 135 -9.63 11.49 1.53
CA ILE A 135 -10.41 11.94 0.38
C ILE A 135 -11.85 11.50 0.57
N LYS A 136 -12.80 12.42 0.41
CA LYS A 136 -14.20 12.07 0.43
C LYS A 136 -14.59 11.50 -0.91
N GLU A 137 -15.18 10.31 -0.90
CA GLU A 137 -15.73 9.76 -2.12
C GLU A 137 -17.00 10.52 -2.47
N ARG A 138 -17.17 10.75 -3.77
CA ARG A 138 -18.43 11.28 -4.26
C ARG A 138 -19.33 10.12 -4.59
N VAL A 139 -20.55 10.26 -4.22
CA VAL A 139 -21.55 9.22 -4.49
C VAL A 139 -22.13 9.41 -5.86
#